data_f59ada171e84c77682147852d79fe72b
#
_entry.id   f59ada171e84c77682147852d79fe72b
#
_cell.length_a   1.000
_cell.length_b   1.000
_cell.length_c   1.000
_cell.angle_alpha   90.00
_cell.angle_beta   90.00
_cell.angle_gamma   90.00
#
_symmetry.space_group_name_H-M   'P 1'
#
loop_
_entity.id
_entity.type
_entity.pdbx_description
1 polymer ?
#
loop_
_entity_poly.entity_id
_entity_poly.type
_entity_poly.pdbx_seq_one_letter_code
_entity_poly.pdbx_strand_id
1 'polypeptide(L)'
;SERAEKFAANFPDTVAVDDLEKAISDADIISAATMSSEPIINGNWLKPGQHVDLIGAYRPDMREADDTALKRSTIYVDSFETTIDHIGELKIPIASSVIKREAVISDFYDIEAFSRSSDDEITLFKNGGGAHLDLMTAHFILQTWLENN
;
A
#
# COMPACT_ATOMS: atom_id res chain seq x y z
N SER A 1 -19.09 10.54 -1.49
CA SER A 1 -19.45 11.14 -0.17
C SER A 1 -19.07 12.61 -0.15
N GLU A 2 -19.78 13.45 0.66
CA GLU A 2 -19.54 14.90 0.77
C GLU A 2 -18.07 15.26 1.10
N ARG A 3 -17.39 14.44 1.92
CA ARG A 3 -15.96 14.65 2.22
C ARG A 3 -15.07 14.42 1.00
N ALA A 4 -15.34 13.40 0.23
CA ALA A 4 -14.59 13.11 -0.99
C ALA A 4 -14.79 14.20 -2.05
N GLU A 5 -16.02 14.69 -2.19
CA GLU A 5 -16.36 15.80 -3.11
C GLU A 5 -15.66 17.10 -2.71
N LYS A 6 -15.69 17.45 -1.40
CA LYS A 6 -14.94 18.61 -0.89
C LYS A 6 -13.44 18.50 -1.09
N PHE A 7 -12.87 17.29 -0.95
CA PHE A 7 -11.46 17.07 -1.21
C PHE A 7 -11.14 17.22 -2.70
N ALA A 8 -11.91 16.54 -3.56
CA ALA A 8 -11.71 16.58 -5.01
C ALA A 8 -11.81 18.02 -5.58
N ALA A 9 -12.68 18.86 -5.02
CA ALA A 9 -12.83 20.25 -5.46
C ALA A 9 -11.56 21.12 -5.29
N ASN A 10 -10.58 20.69 -4.51
CA ASN A 10 -9.32 21.42 -4.31
C ASN A 10 -8.22 21.03 -5.32
N PHE A 11 -8.45 19.99 -6.11
CA PHE A 11 -7.44 19.46 -7.02
C PHE A 11 -8.01 19.33 -8.43
N PRO A 12 -7.40 19.96 -9.44
CA PRO A 12 -7.78 19.72 -10.84
C PRO A 12 -7.56 18.25 -11.17
N ASP A 13 -8.36 17.72 -12.04
CA ASP A 13 -8.29 16.31 -12.53
C ASP A 13 -8.58 15.25 -11.45
N THR A 14 -9.20 15.64 -10.33
CA THR A 14 -9.60 14.73 -9.25
C THR A 14 -11.12 14.57 -9.22
N VAL A 15 -11.57 13.34 -9.15
CA VAL A 15 -13.00 13.00 -9.12
C VAL A 15 -13.32 12.18 -7.88
N ALA A 16 -14.37 12.57 -7.15
CA ALA A 16 -14.93 11.75 -6.08
C ALA A 16 -15.79 10.65 -6.68
N VAL A 17 -15.57 9.41 -6.23
CA VAL A 17 -16.31 8.23 -6.67
C VAL A 17 -17.01 7.55 -5.50
N ASP A 18 -18.16 6.94 -5.77
CA ASP A 18 -18.92 6.16 -4.78
C ASP A 18 -18.88 4.65 -5.09
N ASP A 19 -18.60 4.27 -6.33
CA ASP A 19 -18.41 2.88 -6.75
C ASP A 19 -16.92 2.49 -6.63
N LEU A 20 -16.58 1.85 -5.50
CA LEU A 20 -15.21 1.47 -5.19
C LEU A 20 -14.70 0.35 -6.09
N GLU A 21 -15.55 -0.62 -6.45
CA GLU A 21 -15.21 -1.71 -7.37
C GLU A 21 -14.78 -1.16 -8.73
N LYS A 22 -15.62 -0.27 -9.29
CA LYS A 22 -15.31 0.38 -10.56
C LYS A 22 -14.03 1.21 -10.47
N ALA A 23 -13.87 2.00 -9.40
CA ALA A 23 -12.69 2.85 -9.21
C ALA A 23 -11.40 2.02 -9.15
N ILE A 24 -11.39 0.94 -8.37
CA ILE A 24 -10.24 0.02 -8.27
C ILE A 24 -9.96 -0.66 -9.60
N SER A 25 -11.02 -1.13 -10.28
CA SER A 25 -10.86 -1.81 -11.56
C SER A 25 -10.34 -0.90 -12.68
N ASP A 26 -10.58 0.40 -12.63
CA ASP A 26 -10.19 1.34 -13.69
C ASP A 26 -8.84 2.03 -13.42
N ALA A 27 -8.29 1.91 -12.21
CA ALA A 27 -7.03 2.52 -11.83
C ALA A 27 -5.81 1.67 -12.22
N ASP A 28 -4.68 2.29 -12.53
CA ASP A 28 -3.39 1.62 -12.67
C ASP A 28 -2.68 1.47 -11.31
N ILE A 29 -2.87 2.46 -10.43
CA ILE A 29 -2.31 2.50 -9.09
C ILE A 29 -3.44 2.73 -8.08
N ILE A 30 -3.51 1.89 -7.07
CA ILE A 30 -4.46 1.99 -5.96
C ILE A 30 -3.68 2.31 -4.69
N SER A 31 -3.91 3.47 -4.08
CA SER A 31 -3.31 3.82 -2.79
C SER A 31 -4.39 3.88 -1.70
N ALA A 32 -4.21 3.10 -0.64
CA ALA A 32 -5.07 3.10 0.52
C ALA A 32 -4.34 3.68 1.74
N ALA A 33 -4.93 4.70 2.34
CA ALA A 33 -4.42 5.37 3.53
C ALA A 33 -5.55 5.51 4.57
N THR A 34 -6.13 4.39 4.96
CA THR A 34 -7.30 4.33 5.85
C THR A 34 -6.93 3.82 7.24
N MET A 35 -7.85 3.95 8.17
CA MET A 35 -7.74 3.37 9.52
C MET A 35 -8.65 2.13 9.65
N SER A 36 -8.94 1.46 8.54
CA SER A 36 -9.86 0.32 8.55
C SER A 36 -9.26 -0.89 9.26
N SER A 37 -10.07 -1.60 10.01
CA SER A 37 -9.78 -2.94 10.52
C SER A 37 -10.39 -4.05 9.66
N GLU A 38 -11.31 -3.69 8.77
CA GLU A 38 -11.89 -4.61 7.80
C GLU A 38 -11.41 -4.25 6.40
N PRO A 39 -11.03 -5.23 5.57
CA PRO A 39 -10.58 -5.00 4.20
C PRO A 39 -11.58 -4.21 3.36
N ILE A 40 -11.10 -3.17 2.69
CA ILE A 40 -11.87 -2.33 1.77
C ILE A 40 -11.49 -2.60 0.31
N ILE A 41 -10.29 -3.12 0.06
CA ILE A 41 -9.83 -3.54 -1.27
C ILE A 41 -10.09 -5.02 -1.42
N ASN A 42 -11.01 -5.35 -2.32
CA ASN A 42 -11.31 -6.74 -2.68
C ASN A 42 -10.39 -7.17 -3.83
N GLY A 43 -9.61 -8.22 -3.61
CA GLY A 43 -8.67 -8.72 -4.61
C GLY A 43 -9.32 -9.21 -5.91
N ASN A 44 -10.61 -9.53 -5.91
CA ASN A 44 -11.31 -9.89 -7.15
C ASN A 44 -11.52 -8.69 -8.10
N TRP A 45 -11.46 -7.47 -7.57
CA TRP A 45 -11.56 -6.26 -8.39
C TRP A 45 -10.25 -5.88 -9.08
N LEU A 46 -9.13 -6.44 -8.62
CA LEU A 46 -7.82 -6.17 -9.19
C LEU A 46 -7.67 -6.76 -10.59
N LYS A 47 -7.03 -6.02 -11.48
CA LYS A 47 -6.69 -6.42 -12.84
C LYS A 47 -5.18 -6.65 -12.99
N PRO A 48 -4.76 -7.45 -13.98
CA PRO A 48 -3.35 -7.60 -14.31
C PRO A 48 -2.65 -6.24 -14.49
N GLY A 49 -1.41 -6.15 -14.03
CA GLY A 49 -0.55 -4.99 -14.18
C GLY A 49 -0.73 -3.88 -13.13
N GLN A 50 -1.75 -3.96 -12.28
CA GLN A 50 -1.99 -2.94 -11.25
C GLN A 50 -0.93 -2.93 -10.15
N HIS A 51 -0.76 -1.77 -9.52
CA HIS A 51 0.00 -1.59 -8.29
C HIS A 51 -0.91 -1.20 -7.13
N VAL A 52 -0.75 -1.86 -5.98
CA VAL A 52 -1.50 -1.56 -4.75
C VAL A 52 -0.53 -1.08 -3.69
N ASP A 53 -0.73 0.14 -3.20
CA ASP A 53 0.05 0.76 -2.13
C ASP A 53 -0.79 0.90 -0.86
N LEU A 54 -0.39 0.21 0.21
CA LEU A 54 -1.12 0.14 1.48
C LEU A 54 -0.36 0.89 2.58
N ILE A 55 -0.87 2.06 2.95
CA ILE A 55 -0.21 2.97 3.90
C ILE A 55 -0.93 2.97 5.25
N GLY A 56 -2.26 2.84 5.26
CA GLY A 56 -3.07 3.22 6.43
C GLY A 56 -3.01 2.26 7.61
N ALA A 57 -2.95 0.96 7.38
CA ALA A 57 -2.88 -0.02 8.46
C ALA A 57 -1.50 0.03 9.16
N TYR A 58 -1.49 0.27 10.48
CA TYR A 58 -0.27 0.34 11.30
C TYR A 58 -0.37 -0.45 12.63
N ARG A 59 -1.54 -1.02 12.94
CA ARG A 59 -1.77 -1.83 14.13
C ARG A 59 -2.02 -3.29 13.80
N PRO A 60 -1.89 -4.19 14.79
CA PRO A 60 -2.10 -5.63 14.60
C PRO A 60 -3.51 -6.05 14.18
N ASP A 61 -4.50 -5.17 14.38
CA ASP A 61 -5.92 -5.39 14.11
C ASP A 61 -6.42 -4.68 12.82
N MET A 62 -5.54 -3.99 12.10
CA MET A 62 -5.90 -3.22 10.92
C MET A 62 -5.58 -3.96 9.63
N ARG A 63 -6.50 -3.84 8.66
CA ARG A 63 -6.34 -4.36 7.30
C ARG A 63 -7.05 -3.47 6.29
N GLU A 64 -6.41 -3.25 5.15
CA GLU A 64 -6.97 -2.49 4.02
C GLU A 64 -7.28 -3.38 2.81
N ALA A 65 -6.52 -4.48 2.61
CA ALA A 65 -6.73 -5.42 1.52
C ALA A 65 -7.18 -6.80 2.04
N ASP A 66 -7.98 -7.51 1.24
CA ASP A 66 -8.42 -8.85 1.58
C ASP A 66 -7.36 -9.93 1.26
N ASP A 67 -7.65 -11.16 1.67
CA ASP A 67 -6.79 -12.31 1.44
C ASP A 67 -6.57 -12.63 -0.05
N THR A 68 -7.55 -12.29 -0.89
CA THR A 68 -7.46 -12.49 -2.34
C THR A 68 -6.47 -11.51 -2.96
N ALA A 69 -6.47 -10.27 -2.53
CA ALA A 69 -5.51 -9.25 -2.99
C ALA A 69 -4.07 -9.69 -2.67
N LEU A 70 -3.82 -10.16 -1.45
CA LEU A 70 -2.49 -10.64 -1.05
C LEU A 70 -2.04 -11.88 -1.84
N LYS A 71 -2.95 -12.84 -2.08
CA LYS A 71 -2.63 -14.06 -2.85
C LYS A 71 -2.34 -13.80 -4.32
N ARG A 72 -2.92 -12.74 -4.87
CA ARG A 72 -2.78 -12.37 -6.29
C ARG A 72 -1.61 -11.46 -6.58
N SER A 73 -0.96 -10.92 -5.54
CA SER A 73 0.08 -9.91 -5.68
C SER A 73 1.45 -10.43 -5.29
N THR A 74 2.49 -9.89 -5.93
CA THR A 74 3.86 -9.93 -5.44
C THR A 74 4.01 -8.86 -4.37
N ILE A 75 4.38 -9.25 -3.15
CA ILE A 75 4.33 -8.40 -1.97
C ILE A 75 5.71 -7.88 -1.61
N TYR A 76 5.80 -6.57 -1.42
CA TYR A 76 6.97 -5.86 -0.92
C TYR A 76 6.59 -5.04 0.32
N VAL A 77 7.57 -4.69 1.13
CA VAL A 77 7.39 -3.87 2.34
C VAL A 77 8.47 -2.79 2.44
N ASP A 78 8.29 -1.81 3.32
CA ASP A 78 9.33 -0.85 3.66
C ASP A 78 10.42 -1.48 4.54
N SER A 79 10.04 -2.37 5.47
CA SER A 79 10.95 -3.14 6.31
C SER A 79 10.27 -4.41 6.82
N PHE A 80 10.95 -5.54 6.72
CA PHE A 80 10.48 -6.80 7.31
C PHE A 80 10.26 -6.69 8.82
N GLU A 81 11.13 -5.96 9.50
CA GLU A 81 11.10 -5.84 10.97
C GLU A 81 9.88 -5.06 11.46
N THR A 82 9.44 -4.05 10.71
CA THR A 82 8.35 -3.16 11.14
C THR A 82 6.98 -3.61 10.67
N THR A 83 6.89 -4.47 9.64
CA THR A 83 5.61 -4.82 9.02
C THR A 83 5.12 -6.22 9.37
N ILE A 84 5.90 -7.27 9.10
CA ILE A 84 5.39 -8.64 9.00
C ILE A 84 4.75 -9.13 10.31
N ASP A 85 5.40 -8.91 11.44
CA ASP A 85 4.95 -9.43 12.74
C ASP A 85 4.13 -8.41 13.55
N HIS A 86 4.00 -7.18 13.03
CA HIS A 86 3.43 -6.07 13.78
C HIS A 86 2.10 -5.57 13.23
N ILE A 87 1.94 -5.54 11.90
CA ILE A 87 0.79 -4.94 11.25
C ILE A 87 -0.17 -6.03 10.76
N GLY A 88 -1.45 -5.87 11.08
CA GLY A 88 -2.50 -6.84 10.76
C GLY A 88 -2.60 -7.18 9.28
N GLU A 89 -2.23 -6.25 8.39
CA GLU A 89 -2.22 -6.44 6.94
C GLU A 89 -1.46 -7.71 6.50
N LEU A 90 -0.32 -8.00 7.13
CA LEU A 90 0.48 -9.19 6.85
C LEU A 90 0.43 -10.22 7.98
N LYS A 91 0.42 -9.76 9.24
CA LYS A 91 0.41 -10.62 10.42
C LYS A 91 -0.79 -11.57 10.44
N ILE A 92 -1.99 -11.06 10.18
CA ILE A 92 -3.22 -11.85 10.23
C ILE A 92 -3.22 -12.94 9.15
N PRO A 93 -3.01 -12.65 7.86
CA PRO A 93 -3.01 -13.66 6.81
C PRO A 93 -1.86 -14.65 6.92
N ILE A 94 -0.71 -14.27 7.48
CA ILE A 94 0.39 -15.21 7.76
C ILE A 94 -0.01 -16.16 8.90
N ALA A 95 -0.54 -15.64 10.00
CA ALA A 95 -0.96 -16.44 11.16
C ALA A 95 -2.10 -17.43 10.80
N SER A 96 -2.99 -17.04 9.88
CA SER A 96 -4.08 -17.89 9.38
C SER A 96 -3.68 -18.78 8.19
N SER A 97 -2.39 -18.79 7.81
CA SER A 97 -1.86 -19.58 6.68
C SER A 97 -2.49 -19.25 5.32
N VAL A 98 -3.01 -18.06 5.15
CA VAL A 98 -3.50 -17.52 3.87
C VAL A 98 -2.37 -17.30 2.90
N ILE A 99 -1.28 -16.70 3.40
CA ILE A 99 0.01 -16.56 2.72
C ILE A 99 1.13 -17.07 3.63
N LYS A 100 2.27 -17.38 3.05
CA LYS A 100 3.49 -17.69 3.81
C LYS A 100 4.30 -16.40 4.03
N ARG A 101 5.20 -16.42 5.03
CA ARG A 101 6.14 -15.30 5.28
C ARG A 101 7.01 -15.01 4.04
N GLU A 102 7.43 -16.04 3.34
CA GLU A 102 8.25 -15.99 2.13
C GLU A 102 7.50 -15.42 0.90
N ALA A 103 6.19 -15.18 1.01
CA ALA A 103 5.44 -14.46 -0.01
C ALA A 103 5.77 -12.96 -0.05
N VAL A 104 6.36 -12.43 1.04
CA VAL A 104 6.93 -11.08 1.06
C VAL A 104 8.34 -11.15 0.50
N ILE A 105 8.55 -10.62 -0.70
CA ILE A 105 9.75 -10.86 -1.51
C ILE A 105 10.94 -10.05 -1.01
N SER A 106 10.74 -8.76 -0.70
CA SER A 106 11.83 -7.87 -0.32
C SER A 106 11.36 -6.64 0.45
N ASP A 107 12.31 -5.90 1.00
CA ASP A 107 12.14 -4.61 1.64
C ASP A 107 13.14 -3.56 1.11
N PHE A 108 13.14 -2.35 1.63
CA PHE A 108 14.02 -1.28 1.16
C PHE A 108 15.52 -1.52 1.36
N TYR A 109 15.89 -2.53 2.15
CA TYR A 109 17.30 -2.92 2.31
C TYR A 109 17.82 -3.77 1.14
N ASP A 110 16.92 -4.28 0.29
CA ASP A 110 17.23 -4.96 -0.98
C ASP A 110 16.34 -4.41 -2.11
N ILE A 111 16.58 -3.14 -2.47
CA ILE A 111 15.77 -2.41 -3.45
C ILE A 111 15.89 -2.99 -4.86
N GLU A 112 16.98 -3.69 -5.17
CA GLU A 112 17.19 -4.29 -6.49
C GLU A 112 16.22 -5.44 -6.75
N ALA A 113 15.67 -6.05 -5.70
CA ALA A 113 14.62 -7.06 -5.81
C ALA A 113 13.24 -6.49 -6.14
N PHE A 114 13.05 -5.17 -6.09
CA PHE A 114 11.81 -4.50 -6.47
C PHE A 114 11.69 -4.42 -8.00
N SER A 115 11.26 -5.52 -8.58
CA SER A 115 11.09 -5.61 -10.04
C SER A 115 9.85 -6.44 -10.38
N ARG A 116 9.20 -6.08 -11.48
CA ARG A 116 8.12 -6.90 -12.04
C ARG A 116 8.69 -8.02 -12.89
N SER A 117 8.10 -9.18 -12.81
CA SER A 117 8.41 -10.33 -13.68
C SER A 117 7.70 -10.23 -15.03
N SER A 118 6.58 -9.50 -15.09
CA SER A 118 5.80 -9.25 -16.32
C SER A 118 4.92 -7.99 -16.15
N ASP A 119 4.43 -7.48 -17.29
CA ASP A 119 3.49 -6.36 -17.30
C ASP A 119 2.12 -6.71 -16.69
N ASP A 120 1.76 -7.99 -16.63
CA ASP A 120 0.52 -8.48 -16.04
C ASP A 120 0.61 -8.71 -14.52
N GLU A 121 1.82 -8.63 -13.94
CA GLU A 121 2.03 -8.87 -12.53
C GLU A 121 1.36 -7.80 -11.68
N ILE A 122 0.53 -8.21 -10.71
CA ILE A 122 -0.01 -7.30 -9.68
C ILE A 122 1.05 -7.18 -8.59
N THR A 123 1.47 -5.96 -8.30
CA THR A 123 2.41 -5.68 -7.21
C THR A 123 1.69 -5.02 -6.04
N LEU A 124 2.07 -5.38 -4.82
CA LEU A 124 1.53 -4.80 -3.60
C LEU A 124 2.69 -4.34 -2.70
N PHE A 125 2.65 -3.09 -2.28
CA PHE A 125 3.59 -2.53 -1.32
C PHE A 125 2.88 -2.22 -0.01
N LYS A 126 3.40 -2.76 1.10
CA LYS A 126 2.93 -2.40 2.44
C LYS A 126 3.94 -1.51 3.14
N ASN A 127 3.56 -0.26 3.33
CA ASN A 127 4.30 0.71 4.12
C ASN A 127 3.96 0.54 5.61
N GLY A 128 4.96 0.25 6.42
CA GLY A 128 4.82 0.11 7.88
C GLY A 128 4.93 1.42 8.64
N GLY A 129 5.32 2.52 7.96
CA GLY A 129 5.49 3.82 8.60
C GLY A 129 6.73 3.90 9.49
N GLY A 130 7.79 3.23 9.12
CA GLY A 130 9.03 3.22 9.91
C GLY A 130 9.71 4.59 9.99
N ALA A 131 10.36 4.88 11.12
CA ALA A 131 11.05 6.14 11.39
C ALA A 131 12.14 6.51 10.36
N HIS A 132 12.65 5.54 9.60
CA HIS A 132 13.59 5.78 8.49
C HIS A 132 12.95 6.61 7.36
N LEU A 133 11.66 6.44 7.08
CA LEU A 133 10.95 7.24 6.08
C LEU A 133 10.78 8.70 6.53
N ASP A 134 10.44 8.91 7.81
CA ASP A 134 10.36 10.23 8.40
C ASP A 134 11.71 10.94 8.38
N LEU A 135 12.80 10.21 8.71
CA LEU A 135 14.15 10.74 8.66
C LEU A 135 14.57 11.13 7.24
N MET A 136 14.31 10.29 6.25
CA MET A 136 14.61 10.59 4.84
C MET A 136 13.85 11.83 4.35
N THR A 137 12.57 11.93 4.68
CA THR A 137 11.72 13.07 4.31
C THR A 137 12.20 14.35 4.99
N ALA A 138 12.52 14.32 6.28
CA ALA A 138 13.05 15.47 7.02
C ALA A 138 14.39 15.92 6.46
N HIS A 139 15.25 14.99 6.10
CA HIS A 139 16.55 15.30 5.46
C HIS A 139 16.37 15.96 4.10
N PHE A 140 15.47 15.42 3.26
CA PHE A 140 15.14 16.03 1.97
C PHE A 140 14.63 17.47 2.12
N ILE A 141 13.72 17.70 3.05
CA ILE A 141 13.17 19.03 3.34
C ILE A 141 14.29 19.99 3.76
N LEU A 142 15.16 19.55 4.69
CA LEU A 142 16.28 20.38 5.16
C LEU A 142 17.25 20.74 4.02
N GLN A 143 17.64 19.76 3.21
CA GLN A 143 18.53 19.99 2.06
C GLN A 143 17.91 20.99 1.07
N THR A 144 16.66 20.77 0.69
CA THR A 144 15.94 21.66 -0.23
C THR A 144 15.84 23.08 0.32
N TRP A 145 15.63 23.23 1.64
CA TRP A 145 15.59 24.54 2.27
C TRP A 145 16.97 25.25 2.25
N LEU A 146 18.04 24.52 2.54
CA LEU A 146 19.42 25.05 2.52
C LEU A 146 19.86 25.49 1.11
N GLU A 147 19.42 24.77 0.06
CA GLU A 147 19.75 25.09 -1.33
C GLU A 147 19.00 26.34 -1.85
N ASN A 148 17.87 26.70 -1.24
CA ASN A 148 17.01 27.81 -1.69
C ASN A 148 17.10 29.05 -0.79
N ASN A 149 17.94 29.06 0.25
CA ASN A 149 18.16 30.19 1.17
C ASN A 149 19.65 30.40 1.48
#